data_c1520185e8e71a955efa32610cc43b3f
#
_entry.id   c1520185e8e71a955efa32610cc43b3f
#
_cell.length_a   1.000
_cell.length_b   1.000
_cell.length_c   1.000
_cell.angle_alpha   90.00
_cell.angle_beta   90.00
_cell.angle_gamma   90.00
#
_symmetry.space_group_name_H-M   'P 1'
#
loop_
_entity.id
_entity.type
_entity.pdbx_description
1 polymer ?
#
loop_
_entity_poly.entity_id
_entity_poly.type
_entity_poly.pdbx_seq_one_letter_code
_entity_poly.pdbx_strand_id
1 'polypeptide(L)'
;MTSTNKQEQGSALPSTGQGTPSRRELNKAATRSSIASAALDLLRSRGSGNFTVEDIAASAGVSRRTFFNYFPSLEAALASVADGFMDRALEQFRLRPADESILESAQAALMALADPMSVAPMAELFSLTQDNRSLARSELEAWDHCTEQIIDAARYRLGAGVSELYLHALAGSVISCGKAAMNVWFAERGPDLSPDSLAVLRQHLIDAMGLLGGGFAPSSGASAQTAPAPSITDRF
;
A
#
# COMPACT_ATOMS: atom_id res chain seq x y z
N MET A 1 17.31 -65.13 -26.15
CA MET A 1 16.57 -64.78 -24.92
C MET A 1 17.11 -63.44 -24.46
N THR A 2 16.49 -62.40 -24.90
CA THR A 2 16.90 -61.01 -24.67
C THR A 2 15.83 -60.32 -23.78
N SER A 3 16.20 -60.01 -22.58
CA SER A 3 15.35 -59.28 -21.63
C SER A 3 15.65 -57.79 -21.76
N THR A 4 14.69 -57.03 -22.23
CA THR A 4 14.70 -55.58 -22.33
C THR A 4 14.34 -55.00 -20.98
N ASN A 5 15.26 -54.25 -20.36
CA ASN A 5 15.04 -53.48 -19.12
C ASN A 5 14.53 -52.08 -19.50
N LYS A 6 13.30 -51.78 -19.13
CA LYS A 6 12.63 -50.50 -19.37
C LYS A 6 12.87 -49.62 -18.16
N GLN A 7 13.78 -48.65 -18.26
CA GLN A 7 13.98 -47.61 -17.28
C GLN A 7 12.78 -46.67 -17.25
N GLU A 8 12.11 -46.61 -16.09
CA GLU A 8 11.14 -45.58 -15.78
C GLU A 8 11.89 -44.28 -15.42
N GLN A 9 11.76 -43.28 -16.28
CA GLN A 9 12.20 -41.94 -16.03
C GLN A 9 11.17 -41.29 -15.09
N GLY A 10 11.52 -41.17 -13.81
CA GLY A 10 10.78 -40.35 -12.83
C GLY A 10 10.85 -38.88 -13.23
N SER A 11 9.70 -38.33 -13.62
CA SER A 11 9.51 -36.89 -13.84
C SER A 11 9.61 -36.18 -12.49
N ALA A 12 10.73 -35.53 -12.25
CA ALA A 12 10.90 -34.61 -11.13
C ALA A 12 10.10 -33.32 -11.44
N LEU A 13 9.08 -33.04 -10.63
CA LEU A 13 8.37 -31.76 -10.60
C LEU A 13 9.36 -30.66 -10.21
N PRO A 14 9.37 -29.49 -10.87
CA PRO A 14 10.19 -28.38 -10.44
C PRO A 14 9.66 -27.85 -9.11
N SER A 15 10.44 -27.98 -8.05
CA SER A 15 10.23 -27.33 -6.78
C SER A 15 10.40 -25.81 -7.01
N THR A 16 9.30 -25.05 -7.05
CA THR A 16 9.29 -23.60 -6.94
C THR A 16 9.70 -23.22 -5.51
N GLY A 17 11.00 -23.25 -5.24
CA GLY A 17 11.59 -22.71 -4.03
C GLY A 17 11.40 -21.20 -4.06
N GLN A 18 10.69 -20.65 -3.06
CA GLN A 18 10.82 -19.24 -2.68
C GLN A 18 12.26 -19.07 -2.19
N GLY A 19 13.14 -18.63 -3.08
CA GLY A 19 14.53 -18.40 -2.77
C GLY A 19 14.65 -17.26 -1.75
N THR A 20 15.33 -17.51 -0.65
CA THR A 20 15.79 -16.47 0.28
C THR A 20 16.41 -15.34 -0.56
N PRO A 21 16.01 -14.06 -0.36
CA PRO A 21 16.50 -12.96 -1.16
C PRO A 21 18.02 -12.93 -1.16
N SER A 22 18.61 -12.77 -2.33
CA SER A 22 20.07 -12.77 -2.47
C SER A 22 20.67 -11.61 -1.69
N ARG A 23 21.93 -11.74 -1.26
CA ARG A 23 22.66 -10.65 -0.58
C ARG A 23 22.64 -9.34 -1.39
N ARG A 24 22.58 -9.44 -2.71
CA ARG A 24 22.49 -8.28 -3.61
C ARG A 24 21.13 -7.60 -3.51
N GLU A 25 20.06 -8.37 -3.42
CA GLU A 25 18.69 -7.84 -3.26
C GLU A 25 18.51 -7.21 -1.88
N LEU A 26 19.02 -7.84 -0.82
CA LEU A 26 19.03 -7.26 0.53
C LEU A 26 19.79 -5.94 0.59
N ASN A 27 20.98 -5.87 -0.02
CA ASN A 27 21.75 -4.63 -0.08
C ASN A 27 21.04 -3.54 -0.92
N LYS A 28 20.36 -3.93 -2.01
CA LYS A 28 19.58 -3.00 -2.83
C LYS A 28 18.42 -2.42 -2.02
N ALA A 29 17.68 -3.26 -1.32
CA ALA A 29 16.58 -2.83 -0.45
C ALA A 29 17.07 -1.92 0.69
N ALA A 30 18.17 -2.29 1.37
CA ALA A 30 18.76 -1.50 2.43
C ALA A 30 19.21 -0.10 1.94
N THR A 31 19.87 -0.02 0.77
CA THR A 31 20.27 1.28 0.18
C THR A 31 19.06 2.13 -0.19
N ARG A 32 18.01 1.52 -0.79
CA ARG A 32 16.75 2.22 -1.11
C ARG A 32 16.10 2.79 0.15
N SER A 33 16.00 2.00 1.21
CA SER A 33 15.45 2.42 2.50
C SER A 33 16.28 3.54 3.15
N SER A 34 17.62 3.46 3.09
CA SER A 34 18.50 4.51 3.61
C SER A 34 18.30 5.85 2.91
N ILE A 35 18.15 5.86 1.58
CA ILE A 35 17.89 7.08 0.81
C ILE A 35 16.52 7.66 1.18
N ALA A 36 15.47 6.83 1.28
CA ALA A 36 14.12 7.25 1.65
C ALA A 36 14.09 7.86 3.06
N SER A 37 14.75 7.22 4.04
CA SER A 37 14.87 7.73 5.40
C SER A 37 15.60 9.07 5.44
N ALA A 38 16.71 9.21 4.71
CA ALA A 38 17.46 10.47 4.63
C ALA A 38 16.61 11.60 4.03
N ALA A 39 15.79 11.30 3.02
CA ALA A 39 14.87 12.28 2.42
C ALA A 39 13.81 12.75 3.44
N LEU A 40 13.22 11.83 4.20
CA LEU A 40 12.23 12.15 5.24
C LEU A 40 12.86 12.94 6.39
N ASP A 41 14.08 12.60 6.83
CA ASP A 41 14.80 13.33 7.89
C ASP A 41 15.15 14.77 7.46
N LEU A 42 15.51 14.97 6.20
CA LEU A 42 15.75 16.30 5.66
C LEU A 42 14.44 17.10 5.51
N LEU A 43 13.36 16.47 5.08
CA LEU A 43 12.04 17.09 5.03
C LEU A 43 11.61 17.55 6.42
N ARG A 44 11.80 16.71 7.44
CA ARG A 44 11.51 17.00 8.85
C ARG A 44 12.33 18.17 9.38
N SER A 45 13.62 18.18 9.10
CA SER A 45 14.55 19.16 9.69
C SER A 45 14.57 20.50 8.97
N ARG A 46 14.33 20.53 7.65
CA ARG A 46 14.49 21.71 6.80
C ARG A 46 13.18 22.20 6.14
N GLY A 47 12.14 21.37 6.14
CA GLY A 47 10.89 21.65 5.45
C GLY A 47 10.97 21.41 3.93
N SER A 48 9.79 21.40 3.29
CA SER A 48 9.67 21.18 1.85
C SER A 48 10.36 22.30 1.05
N GLY A 49 11.09 21.92 -0.02
CA GLY A 49 11.78 22.85 -0.90
C GLY A 49 13.14 23.39 -0.40
N ASN A 50 13.57 23.01 0.82
CA ASN A 50 14.80 23.53 1.44
C ASN A 50 15.97 22.52 1.44
N PHE A 51 15.91 21.48 0.63
CA PHE A 51 16.98 20.51 0.44
C PHE A 51 16.96 19.94 -0.98
N THR A 52 18.07 19.35 -1.39
CA THR A 52 18.33 18.87 -2.74
C THR A 52 18.60 17.37 -2.76
N VAL A 53 18.68 16.77 -3.96
CA VAL A 53 19.11 15.38 -4.16
C VAL A 53 20.53 15.17 -3.63
N GLU A 54 21.39 16.19 -3.75
CA GLU A 54 22.75 16.17 -3.24
C GLU A 54 22.78 16.07 -1.71
N ASP A 55 21.91 16.80 -1.02
CA ASP A 55 21.76 16.72 0.44
C ASP A 55 21.31 15.32 0.87
N ILE A 56 20.31 14.74 0.17
CA ILE A 56 19.84 13.38 0.44
C ILE A 56 20.95 12.36 0.23
N ALA A 57 21.66 12.45 -0.90
CA ALA A 57 22.74 11.52 -1.23
C ALA A 57 23.87 11.59 -0.17
N ALA A 58 24.26 12.80 0.24
CA ALA A 58 25.25 13.01 1.29
C ALA A 58 24.77 12.43 2.64
N SER A 59 23.53 12.67 3.04
CA SER A 59 22.94 12.15 4.27
C SER A 59 22.85 10.63 4.27
N ALA A 60 22.50 10.02 3.14
CA ALA A 60 22.42 8.56 2.96
C ALA A 60 23.80 7.88 2.75
N GLY A 61 24.90 8.64 2.66
CA GLY A 61 26.23 8.10 2.41
C GLY A 61 26.41 7.51 1.01
N VAL A 62 25.65 8.02 0.00
CA VAL A 62 25.72 7.56 -1.39
C VAL A 62 26.11 8.69 -2.34
N SER A 63 26.51 8.33 -3.57
CA SER A 63 26.75 9.33 -4.62
C SER A 63 25.41 9.79 -5.24
N ARG A 64 25.40 11.01 -5.84
CA ARG A 64 24.25 11.49 -6.64
C ARG A 64 23.87 10.49 -7.74
N ARG A 65 24.85 9.88 -8.41
CA ARG A 65 24.61 8.83 -9.40
C ARG A 65 23.91 7.62 -8.78
N THR A 66 24.33 7.22 -7.58
CA THR A 66 23.71 6.13 -6.84
C THR A 66 22.26 6.48 -6.51
N PHE A 67 21.98 7.70 -6.03
CA PHE A 67 20.59 8.15 -5.81
C PHE A 67 19.72 7.93 -7.05
N PHE A 68 20.14 8.45 -8.22
CA PHE A 68 19.36 8.33 -9.46
C PHE A 68 19.24 6.90 -10.00
N ASN A 69 20.05 5.95 -9.53
CA ASN A 69 19.85 4.53 -9.83
C ASN A 69 18.67 3.92 -9.04
N TYR A 70 18.21 4.56 -7.96
CA TYR A 70 17.14 4.10 -7.09
C TYR A 70 15.86 4.92 -7.23
N PHE A 71 15.97 6.22 -7.43
CA PHE A 71 14.85 7.15 -7.50
C PHE A 71 15.05 8.17 -8.61
N PRO A 72 14.01 8.39 -9.44
CA PRO A 72 14.10 9.37 -10.52
C PRO A 72 14.09 10.83 -10.01
N SER A 73 13.55 11.06 -8.81
CA SER A 73 13.45 12.41 -8.21
C SER A 73 13.45 12.35 -6.68
N LEU A 74 13.57 13.52 -6.05
CA LEU A 74 13.43 13.70 -4.61
C LEU A 74 12.02 13.29 -4.14
N GLU A 75 11.00 13.68 -4.88
CA GLU A 75 9.60 13.36 -4.59
C GLU A 75 9.35 11.84 -4.63
N ALA A 76 9.97 11.14 -5.59
CA ALA A 76 9.89 9.68 -5.65
C ALA A 76 10.55 9.00 -4.44
N ALA A 77 11.63 9.57 -3.91
CA ALA A 77 12.25 9.06 -2.70
C ALA A 77 11.34 9.27 -1.47
N LEU A 78 10.67 10.41 -1.36
CA LEU A 78 9.69 10.68 -0.31
C LEU A 78 8.45 9.78 -0.43
N ALA A 79 7.89 9.65 -1.64
CA ALA A 79 6.71 8.82 -1.89
C ALA A 79 6.95 7.33 -1.57
N SER A 80 8.20 6.86 -1.65
CA SER A 80 8.56 5.48 -1.31
C SER A 80 8.38 5.10 0.18
N VAL A 81 8.06 6.06 1.03
CA VAL A 81 7.59 5.77 2.39
C VAL A 81 6.33 4.89 2.36
N ALA A 82 5.46 5.10 1.37
CA ALA A 82 4.29 4.27 1.15
C ALA A 82 4.65 2.82 0.79
N ASP A 83 5.74 2.59 0.05
CA ASP A 83 6.21 1.24 -0.30
C ASP A 83 6.47 0.40 0.97
N GLY A 84 7.18 0.96 1.95
CA GLY A 84 7.47 0.27 3.22
C GLY A 84 6.22 -0.04 4.05
N PHE A 85 5.20 0.81 3.98
CA PHE A 85 3.89 0.52 4.58
C PHE A 85 3.21 -0.64 3.85
N MET A 86 3.20 -0.62 2.52
CA MET A 86 2.58 -1.66 1.70
C MET A 86 3.31 -3.01 1.80
N ASP A 87 4.65 -3.02 1.83
CA ASP A 87 5.43 -4.25 2.01
C ASP A 87 5.02 -4.98 3.29
N ARG A 88 4.83 -4.24 4.40
CA ARG A 88 4.33 -4.81 5.66
C ARG A 88 2.90 -5.31 5.54
N ALA A 89 2.01 -4.60 4.83
CA ALA A 89 0.64 -5.07 4.58
C ALA A 89 0.63 -6.41 3.85
N LEU A 90 1.44 -6.53 2.79
CA LEU A 90 1.56 -7.75 2.01
C LEU A 90 2.17 -8.91 2.80
N GLU A 91 3.13 -8.62 3.69
CA GLU A 91 3.67 -9.62 4.61
C GLU A 91 2.57 -10.15 5.54
N GLN A 92 1.81 -9.26 6.17
CA GLN A 92 0.67 -9.65 7.02
C GLN A 92 -0.39 -10.42 6.23
N PHE A 93 -0.69 -10.01 5.01
CA PHE A 93 -1.63 -10.73 4.13
C PHE A 93 -1.16 -12.15 3.80
N ARG A 94 0.14 -12.34 3.52
CA ARG A 94 0.72 -13.67 3.22
C ARG A 94 0.68 -14.62 4.41
N LEU A 95 0.70 -14.08 5.64
CA LEU A 95 0.62 -14.85 6.88
C LEU A 95 -0.81 -15.32 7.22
N ARG A 96 -1.83 -14.83 6.50
CA ARG A 96 -3.22 -15.21 6.78
C ARG A 96 -3.53 -16.64 6.38
N PRO A 97 -4.41 -17.34 7.14
CA PRO A 97 -4.87 -18.69 6.80
C PRO A 97 -5.42 -18.80 5.38
N ALA A 98 -5.18 -19.94 4.71
CA ALA A 98 -5.57 -20.12 3.32
C ALA A 98 -7.09 -20.29 3.12
N ASP A 99 -7.81 -20.65 4.17
CA ASP A 99 -9.26 -20.83 4.22
C ASP A 99 -10.04 -19.54 4.48
N GLU A 100 -9.37 -18.45 4.85
CA GLU A 100 -10.02 -17.15 4.93
C GLU A 100 -10.38 -16.61 3.54
N SER A 101 -11.48 -15.85 3.45
CA SER A 101 -11.78 -15.08 2.25
C SER A 101 -10.69 -14.03 1.99
N ILE A 102 -10.53 -13.65 0.73
CA ILE A 102 -9.49 -12.68 0.35
C ILE A 102 -9.74 -11.30 0.97
N LEU A 103 -11.01 -10.90 1.15
CA LEU A 103 -11.38 -9.63 1.78
C LEU A 103 -11.10 -9.63 3.28
N GLU A 104 -11.42 -10.73 3.99
CA GLU A 104 -11.08 -10.87 5.42
C GLU A 104 -9.58 -10.81 5.63
N SER A 105 -8.81 -11.51 4.81
CA SER A 105 -7.36 -11.48 4.87
C SER A 105 -6.78 -10.08 4.57
N ALA A 106 -7.33 -9.36 3.58
CA ALA A 106 -6.93 -7.99 3.28
C ALA A 106 -7.27 -7.02 4.42
N GLN A 107 -8.47 -7.14 4.98
CA GLN A 107 -8.88 -6.36 6.15
C GLN A 107 -7.98 -6.59 7.36
N ALA A 108 -7.69 -7.85 7.69
CA ALA A 108 -6.82 -8.20 8.80
C ALA A 108 -5.39 -7.66 8.59
N ALA A 109 -4.86 -7.75 7.37
CA ALA A 109 -3.56 -7.21 7.01
C ALA A 109 -3.48 -5.68 7.18
N LEU A 110 -4.49 -4.96 6.71
CA LEU A 110 -4.57 -3.50 6.88
C LEU A 110 -4.72 -3.09 8.35
N MET A 111 -5.54 -3.81 9.12
CA MET A 111 -5.71 -3.55 10.56
C MET A 111 -4.42 -3.76 11.35
N ALA A 112 -3.60 -4.74 10.97
CA ALA A 112 -2.30 -5.00 11.59
C ALA A 112 -1.31 -3.83 11.41
N LEU A 113 -1.53 -2.97 10.42
CA LEU A 113 -0.72 -1.78 10.17
C LEU A 113 -1.15 -0.53 10.94
N ALA A 114 -2.31 -0.56 11.61
CA ALA A 114 -2.77 0.55 12.44
C ALA A 114 -2.04 0.53 13.80
N ASP A 115 -0.72 0.60 13.75
CA ASP A 115 0.21 0.71 14.88
C ASP A 115 1.16 1.91 14.68
N PRO A 116 1.74 2.48 15.76
CA PRO A 116 2.57 3.68 15.66
C PRO A 116 3.77 3.52 14.71
N MET A 117 4.44 2.38 14.72
CA MET A 117 5.66 2.16 13.92
C MET A 117 5.35 2.11 12.42
N SER A 118 4.20 1.55 12.05
CA SER A 118 3.78 1.45 10.65
C SER A 118 3.22 2.76 10.12
N VAL A 119 2.44 3.47 10.94
CA VAL A 119 1.71 4.68 10.51
C VAL A 119 2.55 5.95 10.61
N ALA A 120 3.52 6.04 11.56
CA ALA A 120 4.28 7.26 11.80
C ALA A 120 4.94 7.87 10.56
N PRO A 121 5.64 7.11 9.69
CA PRO A 121 6.26 7.69 8.51
C PRO A 121 5.25 8.28 7.53
N MET A 122 4.07 7.64 7.39
CA MET A 122 2.98 8.12 6.53
C MET A 122 2.32 9.37 7.09
N ALA A 123 2.03 9.38 8.41
CA ALA A 123 1.45 10.54 9.10
C ALA A 123 2.35 11.76 8.99
N GLU A 124 3.64 11.56 9.14
CA GLU A 124 4.63 12.62 9.05
C GLU A 124 4.75 13.17 7.62
N LEU A 125 4.89 12.29 6.63
CA LEU A 125 4.92 12.68 5.22
C LEU A 125 3.68 13.49 4.87
N PHE A 126 2.50 13.01 5.25
CA PHE A 126 1.23 13.72 5.03
C PHE A 126 1.23 15.12 5.63
N SER A 127 1.63 15.28 6.92
CA SER A 127 1.64 16.57 7.60
C SER A 127 2.59 17.60 6.95
N LEU A 128 3.68 17.13 6.34
CA LEU A 128 4.70 17.98 5.74
C LEU A 128 4.46 18.29 4.26
N THR A 129 3.52 17.61 3.63
CA THR A 129 3.36 17.64 2.16
C THR A 129 1.95 18.01 1.67
N GLN A 130 1.02 18.36 2.56
CA GLN A 130 -0.38 18.66 2.23
C GLN A 130 -0.55 19.66 1.07
N ASP A 131 0.38 20.62 0.91
CA ASP A 131 0.32 21.66 -0.10
C ASP A 131 1.27 21.42 -1.30
N ASN A 132 1.91 20.23 -1.41
CA ASN A 132 2.91 19.97 -2.42
C ASN A 132 2.38 19.12 -3.58
N ARG A 133 2.02 19.78 -4.70
CA ARG A 133 1.48 19.12 -5.90
C ARG A 133 2.44 18.15 -6.60
N SER A 134 3.76 18.35 -6.51
CA SER A 134 4.72 17.44 -7.14
C SER A 134 4.77 16.09 -6.40
N LEU A 135 4.63 16.12 -5.09
CA LEU A 135 4.50 14.89 -4.27
C LEU A 135 3.23 14.11 -4.58
N ALA A 136 2.10 14.78 -4.81
CA ALA A 136 0.86 14.11 -5.15
C ALA A 136 0.98 13.24 -6.42
N ARG A 137 1.77 13.68 -7.42
CA ARG A 137 2.03 12.87 -8.61
C ARG A 137 2.90 11.64 -8.32
N SER A 138 3.99 11.82 -7.59
CA SER A 138 4.86 10.71 -7.20
C SER A 138 4.18 9.72 -6.26
N GLU A 139 3.24 10.20 -5.45
CA GLU A 139 2.38 9.36 -4.64
C GLU A 139 1.48 8.47 -5.51
N LEU A 140 0.89 8.99 -6.59
CA LEU A 140 0.10 8.18 -7.52
C LEU A 140 0.93 7.06 -8.15
N GLU A 141 2.16 7.36 -8.60
CA GLU A 141 3.08 6.36 -9.17
C GLU A 141 3.45 5.28 -8.13
N ALA A 142 3.64 5.65 -6.86
CA ALA A 142 3.89 4.70 -5.77
C ALA A 142 2.67 3.77 -5.54
N TRP A 143 1.45 4.32 -5.56
CA TRP A 143 0.23 3.53 -5.42
C TRP A 143 -0.01 2.58 -6.61
N ASP A 144 0.36 2.96 -7.82
CA ASP A 144 0.31 2.07 -9.00
C ASP A 144 1.23 0.86 -8.79
N HIS A 145 2.45 1.08 -8.29
CA HIS A 145 3.37 0.00 -7.95
C HIS A 145 2.81 -0.93 -6.85
N CYS A 146 2.19 -0.36 -5.82
CA CYS A 146 1.51 -1.12 -4.77
C CYS A 146 0.35 -1.96 -5.33
N THR A 147 -0.38 -1.45 -6.32
CA THR A 147 -1.47 -2.18 -6.97
C THR A 147 -0.96 -3.46 -7.63
N GLU A 148 0.13 -3.39 -8.37
CA GLU A 148 0.75 -4.58 -9.00
C GLU A 148 1.17 -5.62 -7.96
N GLN A 149 1.77 -5.20 -6.86
CA GLN A 149 2.17 -6.11 -5.79
C GLN A 149 0.97 -6.83 -5.14
N ILE A 150 -0.16 -6.13 -4.96
CA ILE A 150 -1.40 -6.73 -4.44
C ILE A 150 -1.99 -7.71 -5.44
N ILE A 151 -1.98 -7.37 -6.74
CA ILE A 151 -2.43 -8.27 -7.81
C ILE A 151 -1.64 -9.57 -7.77
N ASP A 152 -0.32 -9.50 -7.67
CA ASP A 152 0.55 -10.67 -7.60
C ASP A 152 0.29 -11.52 -6.35
N ALA A 153 0.10 -10.89 -5.20
CA ALA A 153 -0.24 -11.59 -3.96
C ALA A 153 -1.63 -12.26 -4.03
N ALA A 154 -2.62 -11.58 -4.61
CA ALA A 154 -3.96 -12.12 -4.83
C ALA A 154 -3.95 -13.28 -5.84
N ARG A 155 -3.22 -13.13 -6.94
CA ARG A 155 -3.05 -14.19 -7.95
C ARG A 155 -2.42 -15.45 -7.36
N TYR A 156 -1.38 -15.28 -6.55
CA TYR A 156 -0.74 -16.39 -5.85
C TYR A 156 -1.72 -17.12 -4.91
N ARG A 157 -2.53 -16.38 -4.16
CA ARG A 157 -3.48 -16.95 -3.19
C ARG A 157 -4.68 -17.62 -3.83
N LEU A 158 -5.24 -17.02 -4.89
CA LEU A 158 -6.46 -17.50 -5.55
C LEU A 158 -6.21 -18.56 -6.62
N GLY A 159 -4.96 -18.70 -7.11
CA GLY A 159 -4.57 -19.68 -8.11
C GLY A 159 -4.90 -19.30 -9.56
N ALA A 160 -4.62 -20.21 -10.49
CA ALA A 160 -4.58 -19.98 -11.95
C ALA A 160 -5.96 -19.95 -12.63
N GLY A 161 -7.05 -19.68 -11.97
CA GLY A 161 -8.39 -19.66 -12.58
C GLY A 161 -9.09 -18.31 -12.51
N VAL A 162 -8.47 -17.32 -11.89
CA VAL A 162 -9.07 -16.01 -11.62
C VAL A 162 -8.79 -15.06 -12.79
N SER A 163 -9.84 -14.33 -13.23
CA SER A 163 -9.70 -13.37 -14.33
C SER A 163 -8.86 -12.16 -13.94
N GLU A 164 -8.12 -11.59 -14.89
CA GLU A 164 -7.36 -10.36 -14.69
C GLU A 164 -8.28 -9.22 -14.26
N LEU A 165 -9.48 -9.10 -14.83
CA LEU A 165 -10.46 -8.09 -14.41
C LEU A 165 -10.79 -8.18 -12.91
N TYR A 166 -10.96 -9.41 -12.39
CA TYR A 166 -11.23 -9.61 -10.96
C TYR A 166 -10.05 -9.16 -10.11
N LEU A 167 -8.82 -9.51 -10.47
CA LEU A 167 -7.61 -9.16 -9.73
C LEU A 167 -7.41 -7.64 -9.69
N HIS A 168 -7.54 -6.96 -10.82
CA HIS A 168 -7.42 -5.49 -10.88
C HIS A 168 -8.53 -4.78 -10.11
N ALA A 169 -9.79 -5.23 -10.25
CA ALA A 169 -10.92 -4.67 -9.51
C ALA A 169 -10.74 -4.85 -8.00
N LEU A 170 -10.34 -6.04 -7.56
CA LEU A 170 -10.09 -6.33 -6.16
C LEU A 170 -8.96 -5.45 -5.60
N ALA A 171 -7.79 -5.44 -6.23
CA ALA A 171 -6.63 -4.67 -5.77
C ALA A 171 -6.93 -3.18 -5.71
N GLY A 172 -7.51 -2.61 -6.77
CA GLY A 172 -7.90 -1.20 -6.81
C GLY A 172 -8.92 -0.84 -5.73
N SER A 173 -9.90 -1.71 -5.48
CA SER A 173 -10.91 -1.49 -4.43
C SER A 173 -10.30 -1.52 -3.03
N VAL A 174 -9.46 -2.49 -2.72
CA VAL A 174 -8.77 -2.61 -1.41
C VAL A 174 -7.89 -1.39 -1.16
N ILE A 175 -7.07 -0.98 -2.14
CA ILE A 175 -6.23 0.23 -2.03
C ILE A 175 -7.09 1.46 -1.79
N SER A 176 -8.17 1.64 -2.58
CA SER A 176 -9.04 2.81 -2.45
C SER A 176 -9.71 2.88 -1.08
N CYS A 177 -10.15 1.75 -0.53
CA CYS A 177 -10.67 1.67 0.83
C CYS A 177 -9.62 2.05 1.89
N GLY A 178 -8.41 1.51 1.77
CA GLY A 178 -7.30 1.86 2.68
C GLY A 178 -6.95 3.35 2.63
N LYS A 179 -6.84 3.92 1.43
CA LYS A 179 -6.59 5.35 1.24
C LYS A 179 -7.70 6.22 1.80
N ALA A 180 -8.96 5.86 1.57
CA ALA A 180 -10.12 6.59 2.12
C ALA A 180 -10.08 6.61 3.65
N ALA A 181 -9.85 5.47 4.29
CA ALA A 181 -9.73 5.37 5.74
C ALA A 181 -8.59 6.25 6.28
N MET A 182 -7.40 6.21 5.65
CA MET A 182 -6.27 7.05 6.02
C MET A 182 -6.56 8.54 5.85
N ASN A 183 -7.15 8.95 4.72
CA ASN A 183 -7.46 10.35 4.44
C ASN A 183 -8.49 10.91 5.44
N VAL A 184 -9.55 10.17 5.76
CA VAL A 184 -10.54 10.59 6.75
C VAL A 184 -9.90 10.69 8.12
N TRP A 185 -9.12 9.70 8.52
CA TRP A 185 -8.41 9.72 9.79
C TRP A 185 -7.46 10.92 9.90
N PHE A 186 -6.65 11.21 8.87
CA PHE A 186 -5.77 12.38 8.87
C PHE A 186 -6.55 13.70 8.96
N ALA A 187 -7.69 13.81 8.28
CA ALA A 187 -8.54 14.98 8.35
C ALA A 187 -9.12 15.21 9.75
N GLU A 188 -9.46 14.13 10.46
CA GLU A 188 -10.05 14.18 11.81
C GLU A 188 -9.02 14.33 12.92
N ARG A 189 -7.86 13.69 12.81
CA ARG A 189 -6.88 13.53 13.88
C ARG A 189 -5.53 14.17 13.60
N GLY A 190 -5.25 14.54 12.35
CA GLY A 190 -3.91 14.98 11.95
C GLY A 190 -2.88 13.87 12.16
N PRO A 191 -1.61 14.21 12.46
CA PRO A 191 -0.53 13.23 12.68
C PRO A 191 -0.52 12.64 14.11
N ASP A 192 -1.67 12.59 14.80
CA ASP A 192 -1.78 12.05 16.17
C ASP A 192 -1.66 10.53 16.16
N LEU A 193 -0.59 10.00 16.76
CA LEU A 193 -0.29 8.56 16.87
C LEU A 193 -0.66 7.99 18.25
N SER A 194 -1.48 8.69 19.03
CA SER A 194 -1.98 8.17 20.32
C SER A 194 -2.79 6.87 20.13
N PRO A 195 -2.86 6.02 21.15
CA PRO A 195 -3.66 4.79 21.08
C PRO A 195 -5.12 5.05 20.70
N ASP A 196 -5.73 6.13 21.19
CA ASP A 196 -7.10 6.51 20.88
C ASP A 196 -7.26 6.93 19.41
N SER A 197 -6.31 7.68 18.87
CA SER A 197 -6.30 8.08 17.46
C SER A 197 -6.12 6.86 16.54
N LEU A 198 -5.22 5.95 16.88
CA LEU A 198 -5.01 4.72 16.11
C LEU A 198 -6.21 3.75 16.20
N ALA A 199 -6.98 3.78 17.30
CA ALA A 199 -8.23 3.03 17.38
C ALA A 199 -9.26 3.56 16.37
N VAL A 200 -9.32 4.87 16.15
CA VAL A 200 -10.16 5.49 15.10
C VAL A 200 -9.72 5.06 13.71
N LEU A 201 -8.41 5.06 13.42
CA LEU A 201 -7.89 4.54 12.15
C LEU A 201 -8.31 3.08 11.91
N ARG A 202 -8.16 2.22 12.93
CA ARG A 202 -8.61 0.81 12.83
C ARG A 202 -10.08 0.72 12.51
N GLN A 203 -10.93 1.54 13.16
CA GLN A 203 -12.36 1.55 12.89
C GLN A 203 -12.65 1.98 11.46
N HIS A 204 -12.02 3.05 10.95
CA HIS A 204 -12.18 3.47 9.57
C HIS A 204 -11.76 2.39 8.54
N LEU A 205 -10.69 1.65 8.84
CA LEU A 205 -10.28 0.52 7.98
C LEU A 205 -11.31 -0.60 7.99
N ILE A 206 -11.88 -0.94 9.15
CA ILE A 206 -12.96 -1.94 9.27
C ILE A 206 -14.18 -1.49 8.48
N ASP A 207 -14.61 -0.24 8.66
CA ASP A 207 -15.80 0.32 8.04
C ASP A 207 -15.63 0.38 6.50
N ALA A 208 -14.48 0.85 6.01
CA ALA A 208 -14.19 0.93 4.59
C ALA A 208 -14.19 -0.46 3.91
N MET A 209 -13.59 -1.46 4.55
CA MET A 209 -13.60 -2.83 4.06
C MET A 209 -14.98 -3.48 4.17
N GLY A 210 -15.74 -3.13 5.21
CA GLY A 210 -17.15 -3.54 5.38
C GLY A 210 -18.05 -2.99 4.28
N LEU A 211 -17.87 -1.71 3.90
CA LEU A 211 -18.55 -1.10 2.75
C LEU A 211 -18.22 -1.83 1.44
N LEU A 212 -16.94 -2.17 1.22
CA LEU A 212 -16.53 -2.93 0.05
C LEU A 212 -17.20 -4.31 0.02
N GLY A 213 -17.17 -5.04 1.13
CA GLY A 213 -17.81 -6.36 1.24
C GLY A 213 -19.34 -6.32 1.08
N GLY A 214 -19.98 -5.25 1.53
CA GLY A 214 -21.42 -5.00 1.43
C GLY A 214 -21.88 -4.36 0.11
N GLY A 215 -20.97 -4.15 -0.87
CA GLY A 215 -21.30 -3.52 -2.16
C GLY A 215 -21.73 -2.06 -2.03
N PHE A 216 -21.24 -1.33 -1.02
CA PHE A 216 -21.61 0.06 -0.72
C PHE A 216 -23.10 0.29 -0.52
N ALA A 217 -23.82 -0.76 -0.10
CA ALA A 217 -25.25 -0.61 0.24
C ALA A 217 -25.39 0.38 1.42
N PRO A 218 -26.32 1.37 1.33
CA PRO A 218 -26.53 2.29 2.43
C PRO A 218 -26.97 1.50 3.68
N SER A 219 -26.29 1.74 4.81
CA SER A 219 -26.71 1.15 6.09
C SER A 219 -28.16 1.54 6.36
N SER A 220 -29.03 0.58 6.65
CA SER A 220 -30.47 0.75 6.85
C SER A 220 -30.87 1.60 8.07
N GLY A 221 -30.05 2.60 8.45
CA GLY A 221 -30.27 3.49 9.59
C GLY A 221 -30.27 4.98 9.26
N ALA A 222 -29.90 5.40 8.05
CA ALA A 222 -30.05 6.78 7.62
C ALA A 222 -31.42 6.94 6.96
N SER A 223 -32.45 7.27 7.75
CA SER A 223 -33.73 7.76 7.24
C SER A 223 -33.46 8.86 6.23
N ALA A 224 -33.67 8.57 4.95
CA ALA A 224 -33.66 9.57 3.91
C ALA A 224 -34.67 10.65 4.27
N GLN A 225 -34.21 11.79 4.80
CA GLN A 225 -34.98 13.02 4.72
C GLN A 225 -35.07 13.38 3.26
N THR A 226 -36.13 12.87 2.63
CA THR A 226 -36.55 13.33 1.29
C THR A 226 -36.84 14.81 1.42
N ALA A 227 -35.92 15.65 0.97
CA ALA A 227 -36.20 17.06 0.77
C ALA A 227 -37.36 17.16 -0.25
N PRO A 228 -38.42 17.94 0.01
CA PRO A 228 -39.50 18.08 -0.96
C PRO A 228 -38.95 18.74 -2.23
N ALA A 229 -39.29 18.13 -3.37
CA ALA A 229 -38.97 18.68 -4.68
C ALA A 229 -39.50 20.11 -4.80
N PRO A 230 -38.75 21.07 -5.37
CA PRO A 230 -39.26 22.41 -5.62
C PRO A 230 -40.39 22.29 -6.66
N SER A 231 -41.57 22.78 -6.29
CA SER A 231 -42.74 22.87 -7.15
C SER A 231 -42.41 23.86 -8.31
N ILE A 232 -42.33 23.35 -9.52
CA ILE A 232 -42.34 24.17 -10.72
C ILE A 232 -43.78 24.52 -10.95
N THR A 233 -44.19 25.70 -10.47
CA THR A 233 -45.47 26.31 -10.85
C THR A 233 -45.22 27.69 -11.44
N ASP A 234 -45.52 27.80 -12.70
CA ASP A 234 -45.92 29.01 -13.48
C ASP A 234 -45.03 30.27 -13.46
N ARG A 235 -44.41 30.51 -14.58
CA ARG A 235 -44.50 31.87 -15.20
C ARG A 235 -44.70 31.75 -16.71
N PHE A 236 -45.91 32.15 -17.11
CA PHE A 236 -46.20 32.66 -18.42
C PHE A 236 -45.56 34.03 -18.62
#